data_cbccb2ac8db246192f60cb0263e5135e
#
_entry.id   cbccb2ac8db246192f60cb0263e5135e
#
_cell.length_a   1.000
_cell.length_b   1.000
_cell.length_c   1.000
_cell.angle_alpha   90.00
_cell.angle_beta   90.00
_cell.angle_gamma   90.00
#
_symmetry.space_group_name_H-M   'P 1'
#
loop_
_entity.id
_entity.type
_entity.pdbx_description
1 polymer ?
#
loop_
_entity_poly.entity_id
_entity_poly.type
_entity_poly.pdbx_seq_one_letter_code
_entity_poly.pdbx_strand_id
1 'polypeptide(L)' 'MLIYLSMIEDAEDQNKFEQVYLRYKNLMFYVAHRILNDAQEAEDAVHDAFVRIAEHIDQVGEPDCPK' A
#
# COMPACT_ATOMS: atom_id res chain seq x y z
N MET A 1 4.07 1.56 8.60
CA MET A 1 3.08 0.47 8.69
C MET A 1 2.01 0.73 9.74
N LEU A 2 2.39 1.06 10.97
CA LEU A 2 1.41 1.33 12.02
C LEU A 2 0.49 2.51 11.68
N ILE A 3 1.01 3.51 10.98
CA ILE A 3 0.20 4.67 10.60
C ILE A 3 -0.97 4.22 9.72
N TYR A 4 -0.68 3.34 8.78
CA TYR A 4 -1.73 2.86 7.87
C TYR A 4 -2.75 2.01 8.61
N LEU A 5 -2.27 1.13 9.48
CA LEU A 5 -3.16 0.25 10.21
C LEU A 5 -4.08 1.01 11.15
N SER A 6 -3.63 2.14 11.67
CA SER A 6 -4.46 2.95 12.56
C SER A 6 -5.65 3.59 11.82
N MET A 7 -5.58 3.63 10.49
CA MET A 7 -6.68 4.15 9.67
C MET A 7 -7.76 3.10 9.40
N ILE A 8 -7.49 1.84 9.74
CA ILE A 8 -8.37 0.72 9.41
C ILE A 8 -8.91 0.13 10.70
N GLU A 9 -10.24 0.09 10.84
CA GLU A 9 -10.87 -0.37 12.07
C GLU A 9 -11.05 -1.90 12.10
N ASP A 10 -11.31 -2.51 10.95
CA ASP A 10 -11.61 -3.93 10.87
C ASP A 10 -10.32 -4.75 10.83
N ALA A 11 -10.23 -5.77 11.71
CA ALA A 11 -9.02 -6.59 11.79
C ALA A 11 -8.75 -7.37 10.49
N GLU A 12 -9.81 -7.81 9.82
CA GLU A 12 -9.63 -8.51 8.55
C GLU A 12 -9.07 -7.58 7.49
N ASP A 13 -9.54 -6.33 7.48
CA ASP A 13 -9.03 -5.34 6.54
C ASP A 13 -7.59 -4.96 6.86
N GLN A 14 -7.23 -4.90 8.16
CA GLN A 14 -5.84 -4.65 8.54
C GLN A 14 -4.93 -5.77 8.02
N ASN A 15 -5.37 -7.01 8.15
CA ASN A 15 -4.61 -8.14 7.67
C ASN A 15 -4.46 -8.10 6.15
N LYS A 16 -5.54 -7.76 5.46
CA LYS A 16 -5.51 -7.61 4.01
C LYS A 16 -4.53 -6.52 3.59
N PHE A 17 -4.56 -5.38 4.27
CA PHE A 17 -3.65 -4.28 3.98
C PHE A 17 -2.20 -4.70 4.20
N GLU A 18 -1.94 -5.41 5.30
CA GLU A 18 -0.59 -5.85 5.60
C GLU A 18 -0.03 -6.73 4.49
N GLN A 19 -0.86 -7.64 3.97
CA GLN A 19 -0.42 -8.51 2.87
C GLN A 19 -0.11 -7.72 1.62
N VAL A 20 -0.96 -6.73 1.30
CA VAL A 20 -0.72 -5.89 0.14
C VAL A 20 0.56 -5.07 0.33
N TYR A 21 0.73 -4.51 1.52
CA TYR A 21 1.89 -3.69 1.83
C TYR A 21 3.19 -4.49 1.67
N LEU A 22 3.25 -5.66 2.32
CA LEU A 22 4.46 -6.47 2.30
C LEU A 22 4.76 -7.01 0.90
N ARG A 23 3.72 -7.29 0.13
CA ARG A 23 3.90 -7.85 -1.20
C ARG A 23 4.36 -6.80 -2.21
N TYR A 24 3.84 -5.60 -2.13
CA TYR A 24 4.01 -4.63 -3.20
C TYR A 24 4.88 -3.43 -2.87
N LYS A 25 5.26 -3.22 -1.62
CA LYS A 25 5.98 -1.98 -1.26
C LYS A 25 7.29 -1.82 -2.02
N ASN A 26 8.06 -2.90 -2.15
CA ASN A 26 9.33 -2.83 -2.84
C ASN A 26 9.16 -2.61 -4.34
N LEU A 27 8.18 -3.29 -4.92
CA LEU A 27 7.88 -3.12 -6.33
C LEU A 27 7.40 -1.70 -6.61
N MET A 28 6.52 -1.19 -5.77
CA MET A 28 5.99 0.15 -5.95
C MET A 28 7.09 1.19 -5.83
N PHE A 29 7.97 1.03 -4.86
CA PHE A 29 9.11 1.95 -4.71
C PHE A 29 10.03 1.87 -5.91
N TYR A 30 10.31 0.66 -6.38
CA TYR A 30 11.17 0.48 -7.54
C TYR A 30 10.62 1.19 -8.77
N VAL A 31 9.34 0.99 -9.04
CA VAL A 31 8.70 1.62 -10.20
C VAL A 31 8.67 3.13 -10.05
N ALA A 32 8.28 3.61 -8.88
CA ALA A 32 8.22 5.05 -8.63
C ALA A 32 9.59 5.69 -8.76
N HIS A 33 10.61 5.03 -8.25
CA HIS A 33 11.98 5.56 -8.33
C HIS A 33 12.46 5.63 -9.78
N ARG A 34 12.09 4.66 -10.58
CA ARG A 34 12.47 4.68 -11.99
C ARG A 34 11.83 5.84 -12.75
N ILE A 35 10.60 6.16 -12.40
CA ILE A 35 9.85 7.22 -13.08
C ILE A 35 10.30 8.60 -12.59
N LEU A 36 10.41 8.74 -11.28
CA LEU A 36 10.70 10.06 -10.67
C LEU A 36 12.19 10.35 -10.57
N ASN A 37 13.01 9.31 -10.58
CA ASN A 37 14.46 9.41 -10.47
C ASN A 37 14.90 10.18 -9.22
N ASP A 38 14.15 10.01 -8.13
CA ASP A 38 14.43 10.68 -6.86
C ASP A 38 13.85 9.83 -5.74
N ALA A 39 14.70 9.41 -4.79
CA ALA A 39 14.27 8.50 -3.74
C ALA A 39 13.23 9.13 -2.82
N GLN A 40 13.39 10.40 -2.50
CA GLN A 40 12.47 11.09 -1.60
C GLN A 40 11.09 11.19 -2.25
N GLU A 41 11.04 11.57 -3.51
CA GLU A 41 9.76 11.68 -4.20
C GLU A 41 9.13 10.31 -4.41
N ALA A 42 9.96 9.28 -4.63
CA ALA A 42 9.44 7.92 -4.76
C ALA A 42 8.81 7.46 -3.46
N GLU A 43 9.46 7.74 -2.32
CA GLU A 43 8.89 7.38 -1.03
C GLU A 43 7.57 8.11 -0.79
N ASP A 44 7.51 9.39 -1.13
CA ASP A 44 6.28 10.15 -0.97
C ASP A 44 5.16 9.59 -1.83
N ALA A 45 5.47 9.22 -3.06
CA ALA A 45 4.47 8.66 -3.97
C ALA A 45 3.95 7.32 -3.46
N VAL A 46 4.84 6.46 -2.96
CA VAL A 46 4.44 5.17 -2.41
C VAL A 46 3.61 5.37 -1.15
N HIS A 47 4.02 6.29 -0.29
CA HIS A 47 3.27 6.60 0.93
C HIS A 47 1.85 7.05 0.58
N ASP A 48 1.73 7.98 -0.36
CA ASP A 48 0.42 8.48 -0.76
C ASP A 48 -0.45 7.36 -1.32
N ALA A 49 0.14 6.46 -2.11
CA ALA A 49 -0.58 5.34 -2.66
C ALA A 49 -1.11 4.42 -1.56
N PHE A 50 -0.29 4.13 -0.53
CA PHE A 50 -0.74 3.27 0.55
C PHE A 50 -1.78 3.95 1.43
N VAL A 51 -1.71 5.27 1.60
CA VAL A 51 -2.77 5.98 2.31
C VAL A 51 -4.11 5.78 1.58
N ARG A 52 -4.11 5.90 0.27
CA ARG A 52 -5.34 5.70 -0.51
C ARG A 52 -5.83 4.27 -0.43
N ILE A 53 -4.91 3.31 -0.47
CA ILE A 53 -5.30 1.91 -0.33
C ILE A 53 -5.93 1.66 1.04
N ALA A 54 -5.35 2.23 2.09
CA ALA A 54 -5.90 2.06 3.44
C ALA A 54 -7.29 2.69 3.56
N GLU A 55 -7.50 3.83 2.93
CA GLU A 55 -8.80 4.48 2.97
C GLU A 55 -9.90 3.68 2.28
N HIS A 56 -9.51 2.86 1.31
CA HIS A 56 -10.47 2.08 0.52
C HIS A 56 -10.21 0.59 0.59
N ILE A 57 -9.67 0.13 1.71
CA ILE A 57 -9.23 -1.26 1.83
C ILE A 57 -10.40 -2.25 1.68
N ASP A 58 -11.59 -1.85 2.09
CA ASP A 58 -12.77 -2.70 1.96
C ASP A 58 -13.15 -2.94 0.50
N GLN A 59 -12.64 -2.11 -0.42
CA GLN A 59 -12.90 -2.24 -1.85
C GLN A 59 -11.78 -2.97 -2.58
N VAL A 60 -10.66 -3.24 -1.89
CA VAL A 60 -9.53 -3.95 -2.48
C VAL A 60 -9.77 -5.46 -2.42
N GLY A 61 -9.56 -6.15 -3.55
CA GLY A 61 -9.70 -7.59 -3.59
C GLY A 61 -8.59 -8.29 -2.84
N GLU A 62 -8.77 -9.59 -2.57
CA GLU A 62 -7.73 -10.38 -1.94
C GLU A 62 -6.50 -10.41 -2.84
N PRO A 63 -5.29 -10.24 -2.28
CA PRO A 63 -4.09 -10.21 -3.11
C PRO A 63 -3.87 -11.44 -3.96
N ASP A 64 -4.33 -12.60 -3.48
CA ASP A 64 -4.14 -13.86 -4.19
C ASP A 64 -5.39 -14.36 -4.90
N CYS A 65 -6.45 -13.56 -4.90
CA CYS A 65 -7.71 -13.94 -5.55
C CYS A 65 -7.86 -13.19 -6.86
N PRO A 66 -7.91 -13.91 -7.99
CA PRO A 66 -8.18 -13.25 -9.26
C PRO A 66 -9.62 -12.75 -9.28
N LYS A 67 -9.80 -11.67 -9.98
CA LYS A 67 -11.14 -11.09 -10.09
C LYS A 67 -11.89 -11.67 -11.25
#